data_b534e68d10135bf980f710a8df4abebb
#
_entry.id   b534e68d10135bf980f710a8df4abebb
#
_cell.length_a   1.000
_cell.length_b   1.000
_cell.length_c   1.000
_cell.angle_alpha   90.00
_cell.angle_beta   90.00
_cell.angle_gamma   90.00
#
_symmetry.space_group_name_H-M   'P 1'
#
loop_
_entity.id
_entity.type
_entity.pdbx_description
1 polymer ?
#
loop_
_entity_poly.entity_id
_entity_poly.type
_entity_poly.pdbx_seq_one_letter_code
_entity_poly.pdbx_strand_id
1 'polypeptide(L)'
;MLIGYMRPYQDDLKCEEQLKSLENCNCTMIISEEHSSAKKRLQLKNMIDNLKQDDKIVVTKLFTLADSTRHLVELLQVIDNKGAYIYFVQENIDTSYTNGYHFGYIVKHLVDFQSDVISEKTKKGLYEAKQKGVTAGRPRKPDENVKRAIIMYQSGKYSLAQIKDETGISKSTLYRYLEN
;
A
#
# COMPACT_ATOMS: atom_id res chain seq x y z
N MET A 1 -23.56 8.03 18.47
CA MET A 1 -22.21 8.51 18.87
C MET A 1 -21.33 8.62 17.63
N LEU A 2 -20.33 9.55 17.60
CA LEU A 2 -19.35 9.63 16.49
C LEU A 2 -18.07 8.90 16.89
N ILE A 3 -17.72 7.84 16.15
CA ILE A 3 -16.58 6.96 16.47
C ILE A 3 -15.57 7.07 15.33
N GLY A 4 -14.42 7.71 15.58
CA GLY A 4 -13.32 7.76 14.65
C GLY A 4 -12.56 6.43 14.62
N TYR A 5 -12.24 5.92 13.43
CA TYR A 5 -11.40 4.75 13.26
C TYR A 5 -10.20 5.07 12.37
N MET A 6 -9.02 4.70 12.81
CA MET A 6 -7.77 4.89 12.07
C MET A 6 -6.86 3.66 12.16
N ARG A 7 -6.00 3.51 11.18
CA ARG A 7 -4.96 2.48 11.15
C ARG A 7 -3.71 2.97 10.47
N PRO A 8 -2.51 2.50 10.90
CA PRO A 8 -1.26 2.80 10.22
C PRO A 8 -1.24 2.30 8.77
N TYR A 9 -0.65 3.06 7.86
CA TYR A 9 -0.29 2.65 6.51
C TYR A 9 1.01 3.35 6.09
N GLN A 10 1.59 3.00 4.93
CA GLN A 10 2.96 3.41 4.59
C GLN A 10 3.20 4.92 4.58
N ASP A 11 2.21 5.69 4.13
CA ASP A 11 2.34 7.15 4.06
C ASP A 11 1.97 7.85 5.40
N ASP A 12 1.34 7.14 6.35
CA ASP A 12 0.93 7.67 7.68
C ASP A 12 1.09 6.58 8.75
N LEU A 13 2.35 6.22 9.06
CA LEU A 13 2.68 5.14 10.00
C LEU A 13 2.26 5.44 11.43
N LYS A 14 2.16 6.71 11.80
CA LYS A 14 1.76 7.15 13.14
C LYS A 14 0.30 7.61 13.22
N CYS A 15 -0.43 7.55 12.12
CA CYS A 15 -1.81 8.03 12.00
C CYS A 15 -2.00 9.52 12.34
N GLU A 16 -0.97 10.36 12.18
CA GLU A 16 -1.01 11.78 12.56
C GLU A 16 -2.00 12.56 11.67
N GLU A 17 -1.99 12.32 10.36
CA GLU A 17 -2.92 12.96 9.41
C GLU A 17 -4.36 12.48 9.63
N GLN A 18 -4.52 11.17 9.87
CA GLN A 18 -5.83 10.59 10.18
C GLN A 18 -6.39 11.16 11.48
N LEU A 19 -5.59 11.22 12.54
CA LEU A 19 -6.00 11.77 13.84
C LEU A 19 -6.51 13.19 13.69
N LYS A 20 -5.75 14.08 13.05
CA LYS A 20 -6.13 15.47 12.80
C LYS A 20 -7.45 15.57 12.02
N SER A 21 -7.65 14.72 11.03
CA SER A 21 -8.89 14.69 10.24
C SER A 21 -10.09 14.26 11.08
N LEU A 22 -9.93 13.25 11.94
CA LEU A 22 -10.98 12.74 12.82
C LEU A 22 -11.32 13.72 13.95
N GLU A 23 -10.35 14.45 14.48
CA GLU A 23 -10.57 15.54 15.46
C GLU A 23 -11.40 16.65 14.85
N ASN A 24 -11.13 17.05 13.60
CA ASN A 24 -11.93 18.04 12.87
C ASN A 24 -13.38 17.59 12.64
N CYS A 25 -13.64 16.29 12.63
CA CYS A 25 -15.00 15.74 12.56
C CYS A 25 -15.70 15.66 13.93
N ASN A 26 -15.06 16.13 15.01
CA ASN A 26 -15.60 16.09 16.38
C ASN A 26 -15.99 14.68 16.84
N CYS A 27 -15.16 13.66 16.52
CA CYS A 27 -15.38 12.31 16.98
C CYS A 27 -15.35 12.24 18.52
N THR A 28 -16.37 11.60 19.12
CA THR A 28 -16.48 11.43 20.58
C THR A 28 -15.43 10.47 21.11
N MET A 29 -15.06 9.49 20.29
CA MET A 29 -14.05 8.47 20.61
C MET A 29 -13.24 8.18 19.33
N ILE A 30 -11.94 7.97 19.47
CA ILE A 30 -11.06 7.58 18.36
C ILE A 30 -10.41 6.25 18.69
N ILE A 31 -10.55 5.30 17.79
CA ILE A 31 -10.02 3.92 17.89
C ILE A 31 -8.92 3.76 16.86
N SER A 32 -7.74 3.30 17.30
CA SER A 32 -6.57 3.08 16.47
C SER A 32 -6.13 1.63 16.47
N GLU A 33 -5.80 1.09 15.30
CA GLU A 33 -5.08 -0.18 15.21
C GLU A 33 -3.60 0.01 15.50
N GLU A 34 -2.98 -0.97 16.15
CA GLU A 34 -1.53 -0.96 16.41
C GLU A 34 -0.71 -1.30 15.16
N HIS A 35 -1.31 -1.99 14.18
CA HIS A 35 -0.62 -2.53 13.02
C HIS A 35 -1.36 -2.25 11.71
N SER A 36 -0.60 -2.05 10.64
CA SER A 36 -1.11 -1.95 9.27
C SER A 36 -1.64 -3.29 8.70
N SER A 37 -1.56 -4.39 9.46
CA SER A 37 -1.89 -5.72 8.96
C SER A 37 -3.40 -5.93 8.84
N ALA A 38 -3.84 -6.32 7.65
CA ALA A 38 -5.22 -6.71 7.37
C ALA A 38 -5.73 -7.88 8.24
N LYS A 39 -4.83 -8.77 8.67
CA LYS A 39 -5.17 -9.96 9.46
C LYS A 39 -5.28 -9.69 10.96
N LYS A 40 -4.80 -8.54 11.44
CA LYS A 40 -4.74 -8.20 12.87
C LYS A 40 -5.53 -6.93 13.16
N ARG A 41 -6.80 -6.91 12.76
CA ARG A 41 -7.71 -5.78 13.01
C ARG A 41 -8.63 -6.07 14.19
N LEU A 42 -8.01 -6.18 15.35
CA LEU A 42 -8.75 -6.48 16.56
C LEU A 42 -9.65 -5.30 16.98
N GLN A 43 -9.14 -4.09 16.84
CA GLN A 43 -9.90 -2.90 17.24
C GLN A 43 -11.10 -2.65 16.32
N LEU A 44 -10.95 -2.86 15.00
CA LEU A 44 -12.07 -2.82 14.06
C LEU A 44 -13.15 -3.82 14.43
N LYS A 45 -12.76 -5.06 14.71
CA LYS A 45 -13.70 -6.11 15.12
C LYS A 45 -14.44 -5.72 16.40
N ASN A 46 -13.71 -5.33 17.43
CA ASN A 46 -14.30 -4.91 18.71
C ASN A 46 -15.23 -3.70 18.53
N MET A 47 -14.84 -2.72 17.71
CA MET A 47 -15.68 -1.58 17.39
C MET A 47 -16.99 -2.00 16.72
N ILE A 48 -16.90 -2.83 15.67
CA ILE A 48 -18.07 -3.33 14.94
C ILE A 48 -18.98 -4.15 15.88
N ASP A 49 -18.42 -5.03 16.71
CA ASP A 49 -19.22 -5.87 17.64
C ASP A 49 -20.01 -5.02 18.65
N ASN A 50 -19.46 -3.89 19.07
CA ASN A 50 -20.07 -2.99 20.07
C ASN A 50 -20.91 -1.84 19.49
N LEU A 51 -21.05 -1.73 18.16
CA LEU A 51 -21.89 -0.70 17.53
C LEU A 51 -23.34 -0.82 17.98
N LYS A 52 -23.90 0.35 18.25
CA LYS A 52 -25.33 0.54 18.57
C LYS A 52 -26.05 1.22 17.42
N GLN A 53 -27.37 1.14 17.46
CA GLN A 53 -28.21 1.89 16.53
C GLN A 53 -27.88 3.40 16.62
N ASP A 54 -27.89 4.08 15.48
CA ASP A 54 -27.58 5.50 15.30
C ASP A 54 -26.12 5.89 15.63
N ASP A 55 -25.23 4.93 15.88
CA ASP A 55 -23.79 5.21 15.92
C ASP A 55 -23.29 5.52 14.51
N LYS A 56 -22.32 6.43 14.40
CA LYS A 56 -21.69 6.75 13.13
C LYS A 56 -20.17 6.58 13.22
N ILE A 57 -19.63 5.69 12.39
CA ILE A 57 -18.19 5.50 12.21
C ILE A 57 -17.69 6.60 11.27
N VAL A 58 -16.55 7.21 11.60
CA VAL A 58 -15.86 8.17 10.76
C VAL A 58 -14.48 7.62 10.42
N VAL A 59 -14.17 7.54 9.13
CA VAL A 59 -12.85 7.12 8.62
C VAL A 59 -12.35 8.10 7.57
N THR A 60 -11.05 8.25 7.45
CA THR A 60 -10.46 9.20 6.49
C THR A 60 -10.64 8.76 5.05
N LYS A 61 -10.49 7.45 4.75
CA LYS A 61 -10.59 6.87 3.41
C LYS A 61 -11.23 5.49 3.45
N LEU A 62 -11.82 5.07 2.32
CA LEU A 62 -12.35 3.71 2.12
C LEU A 62 -11.31 2.63 2.45
N PHE A 63 -10.06 2.79 1.98
CA PHE A 63 -9.02 1.79 2.21
C PHE A 63 -8.54 1.72 3.68
N THR A 64 -8.77 2.75 4.47
CA THR A 64 -8.53 2.69 5.93
C THR A 64 -9.44 1.67 6.60
N LEU A 65 -10.69 1.58 6.13
CA LEU A 65 -11.67 0.63 6.66
C LEU A 65 -11.46 -0.79 6.12
N ALA A 66 -11.22 -0.96 4.84
CA ALA A 66 -11.24 -2.25 4.18
C ALA A 66 -9.99 -2.49 3.31
N ASP A 67 -9.64 -3.77 3.05
CA ASP A 67 -8.49 -4.19 2.23
C ASP A 67 -8.89 -4.79 0.88
N SER A 68 -10.17 -4.85 0.60
CA SER A 68 -10.73 -5.29 -0.68
C SER A 68 -12.19 -4.85 -0.80
N THR A 69 -12.68 -4.78 -2.02
CA THR A 69 -14.09 -4.46 -2.32
C THR A 69 -15.04 -5.42 -1.62
N ARG A 70 -14.72 -6.69 -1.60
CA ARG A 70 -15.52 -7.71 -0.90
C ARG A 70 -15.60 -7.43 0.60
N HIS A 71 -14.47 -7.19 1.26
CA HIS A 71 -14.42 -6.86 2.67
C HIS A 71 -15.15 -5.55 2.98
N LEU A 72 -15.06 -4.54 2.09
CA LEU A 72 -15.82 -3.31 2.22
C LEU A 72 -17.34 -3.58 2.23
N VAL A 73 -17.82 -4.36 1.28
CA VAL A 73 -19.25 -4.72 1.19
C VAL A 73 -19.72 -5.48 2.44
N GLU A 74 -18.93 -6.46 2.90
CA GLU A 74 -19.23 -7.23 4.12
C GLU A 74 -19.33 -6.31 5.36
N LEU A 75 -18.40 -5.36 5.52
CA LEU A 75 -18.44 -4.40 6.63
C LEU A 75 -19.64 -3.45 6.54
N LEU A 76 -19.92 -2.91 5.34
CA LEU A 76 -21.06 -2.02 5.15
C LEU A 76 -22.39 -2.72 5.48
N GLN A 77 -22.55 -3.99 5.07
CA GLN A 77 -23.73 -4.78 5.41
C GLN A 77 -23.88 -5.00 6.93
N VAL A 78 -22.77 -5.28 7.62
CA VAL A 78 -22.82 -5.45 9.09
C VAL A 78 -23.18 -4.15 9.79
N ILE A 79 -22.63 -3.02 9.36
CA ILE A 79 -22.91 -1.69 9.91
C ILE A 79 -24.40 -1.35 9.70
N ASP A 80 -24.90 -1.55 8.48
CA ASP A 80 -26.31 -1.30 8.13
C ASP A 80 -27.27 -2.17 8.94
N ASN A 81 -27.00 -3.47 9.06
CA ASN A 81 -27.78 -4.41 9.87
C ASN A 81 -27.86 -4.02 11.35
N LYS A 82 -26.90 -3.28 11.87
CA LYS A 82 -26.92 -2.74 13.24
C LYS A 82 -27.64 -1.38 13.35
N GLY A 83 -28.15 -0.85 12.23
CA GLY A 83 -28.75 0.48 12.18
C GLY A 83 -27.74 1.60 12.46
N ALA A 84 -26.47 1.34 12.16
CA ALA A 84 -25.38 2.30 12.30
C ALA A 84 -24.98 2.86 10.93
N TYR A 85 -24.20 3.92 10.92
CA TYR A 85 -23.80 4.65 9.71
C TYR A 85 -22.30 4.75 9.61
N ILE A 86 -21.80 5.11 8.42
CA ILE A 86 -20.39 5.41 8.21
C ILE A 86 -20.19 6.65 7.34
N TYR A 87 -19.19 7.45 7.68
CA TYR A 87 -18.76 8.62 6.93
C TYR A 87 -17.31 8.48 6.51
N PHE A 88 -17.06 8.51 5.19
CA PHE A 88 -15.75 8.55 4.57
C PHE A 88 -15.39 9.99 4.24
N VAL A 89 -14.41 10.56 4.96
CA VAL A 89 -14.12 12.00 4.92
C VAL A 89 -13.62 12.45 3.55
N GLN A 90 -12.64 11.73 2.97
CA GLN A 90 -12.04 12.15 1.70
C GLN A 90 -12.95 11.91 0.50
N GLU A 91 -13.68 10.80 0.50
CA GLU A 91 -14.67 10.51 -0.53
C GLU A 91 -15.96 11.29 -0.36
N ASN A 92 -16.15 11.95 0.80
CA ASN A 92 -17.37 12.66 1.17
C ASN A 92 -18.64 11.79 1.01
N ILE A 93 -18.55 10.53 1.43
CA ILE A 93 -19.65 9.57 1.40
C ILE A 93 -20.15 9.33 2.80
N ASP A 94 -21.40 9.71 3.08
CA ASP A 94 -22.06 9.51 4.37
C ASP A 94 -23.31 8.65 4.17
N THR A 95 -23.32 7.43 4.72
CA THR A 95 -24.42 6.49 4.55
C THR A 95 -25.70 6.86 5.32
N SER A 96 -25.64 7.88 6.19
CA SER A 96 -26.85 8.37 6.88
C SER A 96 -27.74 9.25 6.00
N TYR A 97 -27.24 9.71 4.84
CA TYR A 97 -28.07 10.47 3.91
C TYR A 97 -29.00 9.57 3.11
N THR A 98 -30.29 9.88 3.14
CA THR A 98 -31.32 9.13 2.39
C THR A 98 -31.36 9.49 0.90
N ASN A 99 -30.80 10.63 0.50
CA ASN A 99 -30.68 11.03 -0.90
C ASN A 99 -29.48 10.31 -1.52
N GLY A 100 -29.75 9.35 -2.41
CA GLY A 100 -28.73 8.53 -3.04
C GLY A 100 -27.64 9.33 -3.75
N TYR A 101 -26.44 8.77 -3.76
CA TYR A 101 -25.30 9.31 -4.52
C TYR A 101 -25.43 9.02 -6.00
N HIS A 102 -24.91 9.89 -6.85
CA HIS A 102 -24.84 9.64 -8.29
C HIS A 102 -24.02 8.37 -8.56
N PHE A 103 -24.55 7.41 -9.33
CA PHE A 103 -23.91 6.12 -9.59
C PHE A 103 -22.47 6.27 -10.10
N GLY A 104 -22.21 7.19 -11.04
CA GLY A 104 -20.87 7.47 -11.54
C GLY A 104 -19.88 7.95 -10.46
N TYR A 105 -20.37 8.68 -9.45
CA TYR A 105 -19.56 9.11 -8.31
C TYR A 105 -19.12 7.91 -7.46
N ILE A 106 -20.04 7.01 -7.14
CA ILE A 106 -19.74 5.77 -6.39
C ILE A 106 -18.74 4.91 -7.15
N VAL A 107 -18.94 4.70 -8.46
CA VAL A 107 -18.02 3.90 -9.29
C VAL A 107 -16.62 4.50 -9.32
N LYS A 108 -16.49 5.82 -9.46
CA LYS A 108 -15.20 6.51 -9.41
C LYS A 108 -14.47 6.20 -8.10
N HIS A 109 -15.12 6.38 -6.96
CA HIS A 109 -14.51 6.12 -5.65
C HIS A 109 -14.16 4.65 -5.42
N LEU A 110 -14.90 3.71 -6.00
CA LEU A 110 -14.53 2.29 -5.98
C LEU A 110 -13.26 2.01 -6.79
N VAL A 111 -13.06 2.69 -7.92
CA VAL A 111 -11.82 2.58 -8.72
C VAL A 111 -10.64 3.17 -7.95
N ASP A 112 -10.81 4.35 -7.36
CA ASP A 112 -9.78 4.99 -6.53
C ASP A 112 -9.42 4.09 -5.33
N PHE A 113 -10.40 3.53 -4.64
CA PHE A 113 -10.20 2.58 -3.56
C PHE A 113 -9.40 1.34 -3.99
N GLN A 114 -9.70 0.74 -5.14
CA GLN A 114 -8.92 -0.40 -5.65
C GLN A 114 -7.47 0.00 -5.95
N SER A 115 -7.26 1.20 -6.50
CA SER A 115 -5.92 1.74 -6.78
C SER A 115 -5.13 1.95 -5.48
N ASP A 116 -5.74 2.50 -4.45
CA ASP A 116 -5.13 2.69 -3.12
C ASP A 116 -4.73 1.36 -2.49
N VAL A 117 -5.61 0.34 -2.54
CA VAL A 117 -5.33 -1.00 -2.01
C VAL A 117 -4.14 -1.65 -2.72
N ILE A 118 -4.06 -1.54 -4.05
CA ILE A 118 -2.94 -2.09 -4.84
C ILE A 118 -1.65 -1.33 -4.52
N SER A 119 -1.71 0.00 -4.46
CA SER A 119 -0.57 0.86 -4.12
C SER A 119 0.02 0.50 -2.76
N GLU A 120 -0.81 0.39 -1.73
CA GLU A 120 -0.39 0.03 -0.38
C GLU A 120 0.26 -1.37 -0.32
N LYS A 121 -0.34 -2.36 -0.98
CA LYS A 121 0.24 -3.71 -1.08
C LYS A 121 1.61 -3.68 -1.76
N THR A 122 1.76 -2.90 -2.82
CA THR A 122 3.02 -2.75 -3.56
C THR A 122 4.09 -2.07 -2.70
N LYS A 123 3.76 -0.94 -2.05
CA LYS A 123 4.66 -0.21 -1.15
C LYS A 123 5.15 -1.11 -0.02
N LYS A 124 4.22 -1.86 0.60
CA LYS A 124 4.55 -2.81 1.66
C LYS A 124 5.48 -3.93 1.17
N GLY A 125 5.19 -4.51 0.00
CA GLY A 125 6.04 -5.54 -0.61
C GLY A 125 7.45 -5.03 -0.94
N LEU A 126 7.57 -3.81 -1.46
CA LEU A 126 8.86 -3.17 -1.72
C LEU A 126 9.64 -2.90 -0.42
N TYR A 127 8.95 -2.42 0.61
CA TYR A 127 9.56 -2.22 1.93
C TYR A 127 10.08 -3.52 2.53
N GLU A 128 9.28 -4.59 2.53
CA GLU A 128 9.68 -5.91 3.02
C GLU A 128 10.86 -6.50 2.22
N ALA A 129 10.85 -6.35 0.89
CA ALA A 129 11.96 -6.77 0.03
C ALA A 129 13.25 -6.01 0.37
N LYS A 130 13.17 -4.69 0.57
CA LYS A 130 14.31 -3.86 0.97
C LYS A 130 14.88 -4.29 2.33
N GLN A 131 14.02 -4.61 3.32
CA GLN A 131 14.46 -5.12 4.62
C GLN A 131 15.19 -6.46 4.52
N LYS A 132 14.81 -7.29 3.55
CA LYS A 132 15.48 -8.57 3.25
C LYS A 132 16.75 -8.42 2.40
N GLY A 133 17.18 -7.19 2.09
CA GLY A 133 18.35 -6.92 1.26
C GLY A 133 18.15 -7.21 -0.23
N VAL A 134 16.91 -7.41 -0.69
CA VAL A 134 16.62 -7.64 -2.11
C VAL A 134 16.74 -6.30 -2.84
N THR A 135 17.66 -6.24 -3.81
CA THR A 135 17.83 -5.07 -4.66
C THR A 135 16.88 -5.18 -5.86
N ALA A 136 15.98 -4.19 -6.01
CA ALA A 136 15.11 -4.12 -7.18
C ALA A 136 15.93 -3.77 -8.43
N GLY A 137 15.56 -4.36 -9.55
CA GLY A 137 16.18 -4.08 -10.85
C GLY A 137 16.58 -5.34 -11.59
N ARG A 138 17.22 -5.14 -12.76
CA ARG A 138 17.74 -6.25 -13.55
C ARG A 138 18.87 -6.94 -12.78
N PRO A 139 18.86 -8.27 -12.63
CA PRO A 139 19.94 -9.03 -11.99
C PRO A 139 21.30 -8.63 -12.58
N ARG A 140 22.28 -8.41 -11.70
CA ARG A 140 23.66 -8.15 -12.15
C ARG A 140 24.22 -9.42 -12.82
N LYS A 141 25.03 -9.25 -13.84
CA LYS A 141 25.75 -10.38 -14.42
C LYS A 141 26.69 -10.97 -13.35
N PRO A 142 26.92 -12.30 -13.37
CA PRO A 142 27.83 -12.94 -12.41
C PRO A 142 29.20 -12.25 -12.38
N ASP A 143 29.73 -12.00 -11.19
CA ASP A 143 31.01 -11.32 -11.00
C ASP A 143 32.18 -12.08 -11.65
N GLU A 144 32.11 -13.41 -11.73
CA GLU A 144 33.10 -14.27 -12.40
C GLU A 144 33.23 -13.96 -13.88
N ASN A 145 32.13 -13.74 -14.59
CA ASN A 145 32.18 -13.39 -16.01
C ASN A 145 32.78 -12.00 -16.23
N VAL A 146 32.51 -11.06 -15.30
CA VAL A 146 33.14 -9.74 -15.34
C VAL A 146 34.64 -9.83 -15.09
N LYS A 147 35.06 -10.57 -14.07
CA LYS A 147 36.50 -10.80 -13.78
C LYS A 147 37.21 -11.44 -14.96
N ARG A 148 36.63 -12.49 -15.56
CA ARG A 148 37.16 -13.15 -16.74
C ARG A 148 37.28 -12.20 -17.92
N ALA A 149 36.27 -11.35 -18.17
CA ALA A 149 36.30 -10.35 -19.24
C ALA A 149 37.40 -9.32 -19.02
N ILE A 150 37.62 -8.85 -17.79
CA ILE A 150 38.72 -7.94 -17.44
C ILE A 150 40.09 -8.58 -17.69
N ILE A 151 40.30 -9.82 -17.25
CA ILE A 151 41.53 -10.54 -17.45
C ILE A 151 41.82 -10.73 -18.95
N MET A 152 40.81 -11.14 -19.74
CA MET A 152 40.93 -11.28 -21.20
C MET A 152 41.28 -9.95 -21.86
N TYR A 153 40.67 -8.84 -21.46
CA TYR A 153 40.98 -7.53 -21.98
C TYR A 153 42.41 -7.07 -21.65
N GLN A 154 42.82 -7.23 -20.40
CA GLN A 154 44.16 -6.88 -19.95
C GLN A 154 45.28 -7.73 -20.59
N SER A 155 44.97 -8.96 -20.96
CA SER A 155 45.95 -9.83 -21.67
C SER A 155 46.31 -9.33 -23.06
N GLY A 156 45.49 -8.48 -23.67
CA GLY A 156 45.68 -7.98 -25.04
C GLY A 156 45.55 -9.04 -26.15
N LYS A 157 45.22 -10.28 -25.79
CA LYS A 157 45.18 -11.41 -26.74
C LYS A 157 43.79 -11.60 -27.39
N TYR A 158 42.77 -10.97 -26.89
CA TYR A 158 41.40 -11.18 -27.32
C TYR A 158 40.78 -9.85 -27.81
N SER A 159 40.07 -9.93 -28.93
CA SER A 159 39.27 -8.81 -29.40
C SER A 159 38.03 -8.61 -28.53
N LEU A 160 37.46 -7.40 -28.54
CA LEU A 160 36.23 -7.10 -27.79
C LEU A 160 35.04 -7.98 -28.19
N ALA A 161 35.02 -8.45 -29.47
CA ALA A 161 34.02 -9.41 -29.94
C ALA A 161 34.18 -10.78 -29.26
N GLN A 162 35.40 -11.32 -29.25
CA GLN A 162 35.72 -12.57 -28.59
C GLN A 162 35.44 -12.54 -27.07
N ILE A 163 35.78 -11.43 -26.39
CA ILE A 163 35.46 -11.24 -24.97
C ILE A 163 33.95 -11.28 -24.75
N LYS A 164 33.18 -10.64 -25.63
CA LYS A 164 31.71 -10.64 -25.54
C LYS A 164 31.16 -12.06 -25.75
N ASP A 165 31.66 -12.81 -26.73
CA ASP A 165 31.17 -14.15 -27.05
C ASP A 165 31.50 -15.15 -25.92
N GLU A 166 32.70 -15.06 -25.35
CA GLU A 166 33.18 -15.96 -24.28
C GLU A 166 32.54 -15.64 -22.90
N THR A 167 32.32 -14.36 -22.58
CA THR A 167 31.90 -13.95 -21.24
C THR A 167 30.45 -13.38 -21.20
N GLY A 168 29.87 -13.11 -22.36
CA GLY A 168 28.59 -12.42 -22.49
C GLY A 168 28.62 -10.94 -22.03
N ILE A 169 29.84 -10.39 -21.76
CA ILE A 169 30.00 -9.01 -21.30
C ILE A 169 30.13 -8.09 -22.51
N SER A 170 29.23 -7.07 -22.62
CA SER A 170 29.30 -6.10 -23.69
C SER A 170 30.45 -5.11 -23.48
N LYS A 171 30.92 -4.48 -24.58
CA LYS A 171 31.95 -3.44 -24.54
C LYS A 171 31.65 -2.35 -23.50
N SER A 172 30.43 -1.80 -23.50
CA SER A 172 30.02 -0.75 -22.57
C SER A 172 30.01 -1.23 -21.11
N THR A 173 29.65 -2.49 -20.88
CA THR A 173 29.69 -3.07 -19.53
C THR A 173 31.14 -3.27 -19.09
N LEU A 174 32.03 -3.75 -19.96
CA LEU A 174 33.43 -3.97 -19.66
C LEU A 174 34.11 -2.63 -19.28
N TYR A 175 33.97 -1.59 -20.09
CA TYR A 175 34.58 -0.29 -19.80
C TYR A 175 34.08 0.32 -18.51
N ARG A 176 32.81 0.20 -18.20
CA ARG A 176 32.26 0.68 -16.91
C ARG A 176 32.90 0.02 -15.68
N TYR A 177 33.37 -1.22 -15.82
CA TYR A 177 34.08 -1.91 -14.73
C TYR A 177 35.60 -1.69 -14.75
N LEU A 178 36.16 -1.15 -15.85
CA LEU A 178 37.56 -0.76 -15.91
C LEU A 178 37.78 0.67 -15.37
N GLU A 179 36.73 1.51 -15.37
CA GLU A 179 36.76 2.91 -14.89
C GLU A 179 36.51 3.03 -13.38
N ASN A 180 36.11 1.95 -12.68
CA ASN A 180 35.92 1.86 -11.25
C ASN A 180 37.00 0.99 -10.61
#